data_760676d2e59704959a242647698b6cce
#
_entry.id   760676d2e59704959a242647698b6cce
#
_cell.length_a   1.000
_cell.length_b   1.000
_cell.length_c   1.000
_cell.angle_alpha   90.00
_cell.angle_beta   90.00
_cell.angle_gamma   90.00
#
_symmetry.space_group_name_H-M   'P 1'
#
loop_
_entity.id
_entity.type
_entity.pdbx_description
1 polymer ?
#
loop_
_entity_poly.entity_id
_entity_poly.type
_entity_poly.pdbx_seq_one_letter_code
_entity_poly.pdbx_strand_id
1 'polypeptide(L)'
;MEEKFRIKNNLEFKRLYNRSKRFYNKDFKILVSNNLYEYPRFGFTITKKYGKANKRNSVRRKLKEIIRLNLSNFENGKDYIIAPKYHTIDKTYSELENSLKHVIKIAKRG
;
A
#
# COMPACT_ATOMS: atom_id res chain seq x y z
N MET A 1 -0.94 8.54 10.18
CA MET A 1 0.38 7.97 9.80
C MET A 1 1.43 9.07 9.87
N GLU A 2 2.55 8.80 10.51
CA GLU A 2 3.64 9.77 10.61
C GLU A 2 4.26 10.03 9.24
N GLU A 3 4.73 11.26 9.04
CA GLU A 3 5.28 11.68 7.75
C GLU A 3 6.47 10.85 7.28
N LYS A 4 7.32 10.39 8.20
CA LYS A 4 8.50 9.61 7.83
C LYS A 4 8.15 8.29 7.11
N PHE A 5 6.95 7.77 7.33
CA PHE A 5 6.48 6.55 6.69
C PHE A 5 5.87 6.77 5.31
N ARG A 6 5.85 8.00 4.81
CA ARG A 6 5.23 8.32 3.52
C ARG A 6 6.29 8.54 2.45
N ILE A 7 6.04 7.97 1.28
CA ILE A 7 6.82 8.26 0.07
C ILE A 7 6.23 9.54 -0.53
N LYS A 8 6.97 10.65 -0.50
CA LYS A 8 6.45 11.98 -0.85
C LYS A 8 6.89 12.48 -2.22
N ASN A 9 8.09 12.12 -2.67
CA ASN A 9 8.68 12.66 -3.88
C ASN A 9 8.17 11.92 -5.10
N ASN A 10 7.62 12.66 -6.08
CA ASN A 10 7.07 12.07 -7.30
C ASN A 10 8.12 11.34 -8.15
N LEU A 11 9.34 11.85 -8.22
CA LEU A 11 10.42 11.17 -8.95
C LEU A 11 10.79 9.86 -8.28
N GLU A 12 10.90 9.87 -6.97
CA GLU A 12 11.17 8.67 -6.18
C GLU A 12 10.06 7.64 -6.36
N PHE A 13 8.81 8.09 -6.35
CA PHE A 13 7.65 7.23 -6.56
C PHE A 13 7.73 6.52 -7.93
N LYS A 14 8.07 7.27 -8.99
CA LYS A 14 8.23 6.70 -10.34
C LYS A 14 9.35 5.68 -10.41
N ARG A 15 10.50 5.97 -9.78
CA ARG A 15 11.63 5.03 -9.74
C ARG A 15 11.24 3.74 -9.06
N LEU A 16 10.58 3.84 -7.91
CA LEU A 16 10.11 2.69 -7.16
C LEU A 16 9.11 1.87 -7.97
N TYR A 17 8.19 2.54 -8.65
CA TYR A 17 7.19 1.88 -9.47
C TYR A 17 7.82 1.01 -10.55
N ASN A 18 8.91 1.45 -11.15
CA ASN A 18 9.57 0.74 -12.25
C ASN A 18 10.49 -0.40 -11.80
N ARG A 19 11.10 -0.30 -10.62
CA ARG A 19 12.11 -1.28 -10.17
C ARG A 19 11.63 -2.24 -9.09
N SER A 20 10.45 -2.04 -8.55
CA SER A 20 9.93 -2.86 -7.44
C SER A 20 9.46 -4.22 -7.91
N LYS A 21 9.54 -5.21 -7.02
CA LYS A 21 8.87 -6.49 -7.22
C LYS A 21 7.38 -6.30 -7.00
N ARG A 22 6.58 -7.01 -7.79
CA ARG A 22 5.12 -6.91 -7.77
C ARG A 22 4.51 -8.17 -7.19
N PHE A 23 3.53 -7.98 -6.30
CA PHE A 23 2.77 -9.06 -5.69
C PHE A 23 1.29 -8.75 -5.77
N TYR A 24 0.48 -9.78 -5.89
CA TYR A 24 -0.95 -9.63 -6.14
C TYR A 24 -1.77 -10.58 -5.27
N ASN A 25 -2.97 -10.13 -4.94
CA ASN A 25 -4.05 -11.03 -4.54
C ASN A 25 -5.34 -10.55 -5.22
N LYS A 26 -6.50 -11.04 -4.80
CA LYS A 26 -7.78 -10.67 -5.43
C LYS A 26 -8.11 -9.19 -5.29
N ASP A 27 -7.62 -8.52 -4.24
CA ASP A 27 -8.02 -7.14 -3.90
C ASP A 27 -6.92 -6.11 -4.09
N PHE A 28 -5.65 -6.52 -4.05
CA PHE A 28 -4.51 -5.60 -4.07
C PHE A 28 -3.44 -6.02 -5.05
N LYS A 29 -2.77 -5.00 -5.57
CA LYS A 29 -1.45 -5.09 -6.15
C LYS A 29 -0.52 -4.30 -5.24
N ILE A 30 0.60 -4.87 -4.86
CA ILE A 30 1.61 -4.14 -4.11
C ILE A 30 2.97 -4.24 -4.80
N LEU A 31 3.73 -3.17 -4.70
CA LEU A 31 5.10 -3.09 -5.20
C LEU A 31 6.01 -2.93 -4.01
N VAL A 32 7.07 -3.75 -3.95
CA VAL A 32 7.98 -3.76 -2.80
C VAL A 32 9.41 -3.60 -3.31
N SER A 33 10.15 -2.69 -2.69
CA SER A 33 11.58 -2.52 -2.97
C SER A 33 12.32 -2.20 -1.67
N ASN A 34 13.65 -2.34 -1.71
CA ASN A 34 14.48 -2.00 -0.57
C ASN A 34 14.65 -0.49 -0.45
N ASN A 35 14.75 0.02 0.77
CA ASN A 35 15.14 1.39 1.03
C ASN A 35 16.34 1.42 1.98
N LEU A 36 16.89 2.61 2.23
CA LEU A 36 18.05 2.80 3.08
C LEU A 36 17.69 3.23 4.50
N TYR A 37 16.42 3.15 4.86
CA TYR A 37 15.92 3.56 6.18
C TYR A 37 15.73 2.34 7.08
N GLU A 38 15.63 2.59 8.37
CA GLU A 38 15.38 1.54 9.36
C GLU A 38 13.88 1.33 9.62
N TYR A 39 13.03 1.84 8.74
CA TYR A 39 11.58 1.75 8.87
C TYR A 39 10.95 1.55 7.48
N PRO A 40 9.72 1.03 7.42
CA PRO A 40 9.01 0.93 6.15
C PRO A 40 8.47 2.29 5.72
N ARG A 41 8.33 2.48 4.41
CA ARG A 41 7.64 3.66 3.88
C ARG A 41 6.53 3.20 2.94
N PHE A 42 5.50 4.03 2.80
CA PHE A 42 4.28 3.67 2.08
C PHE A 42 3.89 4.75 1.07
N GLY A 43 3.41 4.31 -0.08
CA GLY A 43 2.76 5.14 -1.07
C GLY A 43 1.52 4.44 -1.58
N PHE A 44 0.57 5.20 -2.15
CA PHE A 44 -0.68 4.65 -2.66
C PHE A 44 -0.86 5.04 -4.11
N THR A 45 -1.33 4.08 -4.92
CA THR A 45 -1.77 4.34 -6.29
C THR A 45 -3.27 4.12 -6.34
N ILE A 46 -4.02 5.22 -6.35
CA ILE A 46 -5.48 5.19 -6.41
C ILE A 46 -5.90 6.18 -7.49
N THR A 47 -6.17 5.65 -8.69
CA THR A 47 -6.47 6.48 -9.85
C THR A 47 -7.94 6.90 -9.90
N LYS A 48 -8.27 7.81 -10.81
CA LYS A 48 -9.65 8.25 -11.03
C LYS A 48 -10.59 7.10 -11.38
N LYS A 49 -10.07 6.03 -11.96
CA LYS A 49 -10.86 4.82 -12.28
C LYS A 49 -11.39 4.12 -11.04
N TYR A 50 -10.77 4.32 -9.89
CA TYR A 50 -11.26 3.76 -8.63
C TYR A 50 -12.63 4.32 -8.25
N GLY A 51 -12.85 5.58 -8.52
CA GLY A 51 -14.09 6.26 -8.18
C GLY A 51 -13.89 7.75 -7.99
N LYS A 52 -14.94 8.41 -7.53
CA LYS A 52 -14.93 9.86 -7.25
C LYS A 52 -13.92 10.18 -6.13
N ALA A 53 -13.53 11.45 -6.05
CA ALA A 53 -12.52 11.92 -5.08
C ALA A 53 -12.85 11.52 -3.65
N ASN A 54 -14.12 11.61 -3.23
CA ASN A 54 -14.52 11.22 -1.88
C ASN A 54 -14.30 9.73 -1.62
N LYS A 55 -14.50 8.87 -2.62
CA LYS A 55 -14.27 7.42 -2.51
C LYS A 55 -12.78 7.11 -2.44
N ARG A 56 -11.99 7.78 -3.28
CA ARG A 56 -10.53 7.62 -3.24
C ARG A 56 -9.95 8.06 -1.89
N ASN A 57 -10.42 9.18 -1.36
CA ASN A 57 -9.98 9.67 -0.06
C ASN A 57 -10.41 8.74 1.07
N SER A 58 -11.60 8.16 0.97
CA SER A 58 -12.11 7.21 1.96
C SER A 58 -11.24 5.95 2.03
N VAL A 59 -10.94 5.32 0.90
CA VAL A 59 -10.11 4.12 0.90
C VAL A 59 -8.68 4.43 1.35
N ARG A 60 -8.14 5.58 0.96
CA ARG A 60 -6.81 6.00 1.41
C ARG A 60 -6.74 6.13 2.92
N ARG A 61 -7.74 6.75 3.54
CA ARG A 61 -7.81 6.87 5.01
C ARG A 61 -7.91 5.52 5.70
N LYS A 62 -8.72 4.62 5.16
CA LYS A 62 -8.86 3.26 5.70
C LYS A 62 -7.53 2.50 5.62
N LEU A 63 -6.86 2.57 4.49
CA LEU A 63 -5.58 1.90 4.30
C LEU A 63 -4.49 2.46 5.23
N LYS A 64 -4.44 3.76 5.41
CA LYS A 64 -3.50 4.39 6.35
C LYS A 64 -3.74 3.90 7.78
N GLU A 65 -4.99 3.81 8.20
CA GLU A 65 -5.33 3.32 9.53
C GLU A 65 -4.99 1.84 9.69
N ILE A 66 -5.28 1.03 8.69
CA ILE A 66 -4.91 -0.39 8.68
C ILE A 66 -3.39 -0.55 8.82
N ILE A 67 -2.62 0.22 8.07
CA ILE A 67 -1.15 0.18 8.14
C ILE A 67 -0.67 0.58 9.52
N ARG A 68 -1.22 1.66 10.08
CA ARG A 68 -0.85 2.15 11.41
C ARG A 68 -1.05 1.07 12.48
N LEU A 69 -2.18 0.39 12.43
CA LEU A 69 -2.53 -0.64 13.40
C LEU A 69 -1.77 -1.96 13.20
N ASN A 70 -1.20 -2.16 12.02
CA ASN A 70 -0.51 -3.39 11.64
C ASN A 70 0.95 -3.15 11.23
N LEU A 71 1.56 -2.09 11.74
CA LEU A 71 2.88 -1.66 11.29
C LEU A 71 3.93 -2.74 11.44
N SER A 72 3.84 -3.58 12.48
CA SER A 72 4.77 -4.68 12.71
C SER A 72 4.74 -5.77 11.64
N ASN A 73 3.68 -5.81 10.82
CA ASN A 73 3.59 -6.76 9.71
C ASN A 73 4.42 -6.35 8.50
N PHE A 74 4.89 -5.11 8.48
CA PHE A 74 5.69 -4.57 7.37
C PHE A 74 7.16 -4.59 7.76
N GLU A 75 8.02 -5.01 6.83
CA GLU A 75 9.44 -5.12 7.10
C GLU A 75 10.12 -3.75 7.09
N ASN A 76 11.03 -3.53 8.04
CA ASN A 76 11.90 -2.35 8.04
C ASN A 76 12.82 -2.41 6.82
N GLY A 77 13.19 -1.25 6.31
CA GLY A 77 14.06 -1.17 5.15
C GLY A 77 13.36 -1.47 3.83
N LYS A 78 12.04 -1.42 3.80
CA LYS A 78 11.25 -1.66 2.58
C LYS A 78 10.34 -0.48 2.28
N ASP A 79 10.17 -0.22 0.99
CA ASP A 79 9.16 0.68 0.46
C ASP A 79 8.02 -0.14 -0.13
N TYR A 80 6.80 0.25 0.20
CA TYR A 80 5.58 -0.41 -0.27
C TYR A 80 4.72 0.59 -1.03
N ILE A 81 4.36 0.26 -2.28
CA ILE A 81 3.35 1.00 -3.02
C ILE A 81 2.12 0.11 -3.07
N ILE A 82 1.01 0.61 -2.55
CA ILE A 82 -0.23 -0.15 -2.38
C ILE A 82 -1.26 0.37 -3.38
N ALA A 83 -1.76 -0.53 -4.23
CA ALA A 83 -2.76 -0.23 -5.24
C ALA A 83 -3.99 -1.11 -5.02
N PRO A 84 -5.06 -0.59 -4.39
CA PRO A 84 -6.30 -1.35 -4.26
C PRO A 84 -6.96 -1.48 -5.63
N LYS A 85 -7.48 -2.66 -5.94
CA LYS A 85 -8.22 -2.91 -7.17
C LYS A 85 -9.59 -2.23 -7.10
N TYR A 86 -10.16 -1.89 -8.24
CA TYR A 86 -11.36 -1.04 -8.32
C TYR A 86 -12.57 -1.61 -7.58
N HIS A 87 -12.76 -2.92 -7.61
CA HIS A 87 -13.90 -3.54 -6.94
C HIS A 87 -13.85 -3.40 -5.41
N THR A 88 -12.69 -3.06 -4.83
CA THR A 88 -12.57 -2.90 -3.37
C THR A 88 -13.33 -1.68 -2.84
N ILE A 89 -13.85 -0.84 -3.73
CA ILE A 89 -14.68 0.31 -3.37
C ILE A 89 -15.88 -0.10 -2.50
N ASP A 90 -16.36 -1.34 -2.68
CA ASP A 90 -17.49 -1.88 -1.92
C ASP A 90 -17.08 -2.74 -0.71
N LYS A 91 -15.78 -2.84 -0.44
CA LYS A 91 -15.30 -3.66 0.68
C LYS A 91 -15.36 -2.92 2.01
N THR A 92 -15.64 -3.66 3.07
CA THR A 92 -15.60 -3.12 4.43
C THR A 92 -14.15 -2.94 4.89
N TYR A 93 -13.98 -2.19 5.99
CA TYR A 93 -12.67 -2.02 6.63
C TYR A 93 -12.04 -3.37 6.97
N SER A 94 -12.80 -4.27 7.59
CA SER A 94 -12.29 -5.60 7.97
C SER A 94 -11.87 -6.42 6.77
N GLU A 95 -12.63 -6.38 5.69
CA GLU A 95 -12.28 -7.09 4.46
C GLU A 95 -11.00 -6.54 3.84
N LEU A 96 -10.84 -5.22 3.83
CA LEU A 96 -9.62 -4.58 3.34
C LEU A 96 -8.42 -4.96 4.20
N GLU A 97 -8.58 -4.94 5.52
CA GLU A 97 -7.51 -5.29 6.46
C GLU A 97 -7.04 -6.72 6.26
N ASN A 98 -7.97 -7.66 6.21
CA ASN A 98 -7.63 -9.08 6.03
C ASN A 98 -6.93 -9.32 4.70
N SER A 99 -7.40 -8.68 3.63
CA SER A 99 -6.84 -8.85 2.30
C SER A 99 -5.46 -8.20 2.17
N LEU A 100 -5.26 -7.04 2.78
CA LEU A 100 -3.94 -6.39 2.78
C LEU A 100 -2.92 -7.24 3.53
N LYS A 101 -3.29 -7.76 4.70
CA LYS A 101 -2.41 -8.67 5.47
C LYS A 101 -2.06 -9.92 4.65
N HIS A 102 -3.00 -10.43 3.88
CA HIS A 102 -2.77 -11.59 3.01
C HIS A 102 -1.72 -11.30 1.93
N VAL A 103 -1.86 -10.18 1.21
CA VAL A 103 -0.90 -9.85 0.14
C VAL A 103 0.49 -9.55 0.72
N ILE A 104 0.57 -8.99 1.92
CA ILE A 104 1.86 -8.78 2.60
C ILE A 104 2.54 -10.11 2.92
N LYS A 105 1.79 -11.12 3.35
CA LYS A 105 2.34 -12.46 3.56
C LYS A 105 2.88 -13.05 2.27
N ILE A 106 2.18 -12.86 1.15
CA ILE A 106 2.65 -13.29 -0.16
C ILE A 106 3.98 -12.62 -0.49
N ALA A 107 4.10 -11.33 -0.25
CA ALA A 107 5.32 -10.56 -0.51
C ALA A 107 6.50 -11.07 0.34
N LYS A 108 6.26 -11.45 1.58
CA LYS A 108 7.32 -11.98 2.47
C LYS A 108 7.88 -13.31 2.01
N ARG A 109 7.09 -14.10 1.28
CA ARG A 109 7.52 -15.39 0.73
C ARG A 109 8.28 -15.26 -0.59
N GLY A 110 8.08 -14.12 -1.26
CA GLY A 110 8.61 -13.89 -2.61
C GLY A 110 10.03 -13.24 -2.67
#